data_859bce81aea87cb8a947cec77075b5d2
#
_entry.id   859bce81aea87cb8a947cec77075b5d2
#
_cell.length_a   1.000
_cell.length_b   1.000
_cell.length_c   1.000
_cell.angle_alpha   90.00
_cell.angle_beta   90.00
_cell.angle_gamma   90.00
#
_symmetry.space_group_name_H-M   'P 1'
#
loop_
_entity.id
_entity.type
_entity.pdbx_description
1 polymer ?
#
loop_
_entity_poly.entity_id
_entity_poly.type
_entity_poly.pdbx_seq_one_letter_code
_entity_poly.pdbx_strand_id
1 'polypeptide(L)'
;MINQTAYELGANRSCIRDLFEYGRARAAVVGEENVFDYSLGNPSIPSPPEVDETVRQILQDTPTLLVHGYTSAVGDVAARRAIADDLNRRYDAGCQGEDFFLGCGAAPELVAVFTALAVPGGELLAVAPY
;
A
#
# COMPACT_ATOMS: atom_id res chain seq x y z
N MET A 1 -27.33 1.15 16.57
CA MET A 1 -27.25 2.36 15.71
C MET A 1 -26.07 2.15 14.79
N ILE A 2 -26.26 2.24 13.48
CA ILE A 2 -25.22 2.06 12.45
C ILE A 2 -25.02 3.41 11.76
N ASN A 3 -23.78 3.79 11.47
CA ASN A 3 -23.50 4.93 10.62
C ASN A 3 -23.93 4.59 9.20
N GLN A 4 -24.99 5.24 8.70
CA GLN A 4 -25.60 4.92 7.41
C GLN A 4 -24.63 5.15 6.25
N THR A 5 -23.86 6.23 6.27
CA THR A 5 -22.86 6.54 5.23
C THR A 5 -21.78 5.45 5.16
N ALA A 6 -21.27 5.00 6.31
CA ALA A 6 -20.29 3.92 6.34
C ALA A 6 -20.86 2.58 5.86
N TYR A 7 -22.14 2.32 6.18
CA TYR A 7 -22.86 1.14 5.69
C TYR A 7 -23.00 1.18 4.17
N GLU A 8 -23.41 2.30 3.60
CA GLU A 8 -23.60 2.47 2.15
C GLU A 8 -22.27 2.34 1.39
N LEU A 9 -21.18 2.89 1.92
CA LEU A 9 -19.83 2.70 1.36
C LEU A 9 -19.40 1.24 1.35
N GLY A 10 -19.75 0.47 2.40
CA GLY A 10 -19.43 -0.95 2.46
C GLY A 10 -20.37 -1.85 1.65
N ALA A 11 -21.63 -1.44 1.48
CA ALA A 11 -22.63 -2.19 0.73
C ALA A 11 -22.46 -2.07 -0.79
N ASN A 12 -21.92 -0.95 -1.25
CA ASN A 12 -21.64 -0.73 -2.67
C ASN A 12 -20.38 -1.49 -3.10
N ARG A 13 -20.55 -2.51 -3.91
CA ARG A 13 -19.42 -3.25 -4.47
C ARG A 13 -18.64 -2.38 -5.46
N SER A 14 -17.32 -2.48 -5.40
CA SER A 14 -16.45 -1.88 -6.41
C SER A 14 -16.56 -2.68 -7.72
N CYS A 15 -16.83 -1.98 -8.84
CA CYS A 15 -16.87 -2.62 -10.16
C CYS A 15 -15.52 -3.27 -10.52
N ILE A 16 -14.41 -2.73 -10.06
CA ILE A 16 -13.07 -3.29 -10.26
C ILE A 16 -12.98 -4.67 -9.59
N ARG A 17 -13.48 -4.81 -8.37
CA ARG A 17 -13.49 -6.10 -7.65
C ARG A 17 -14.42 -7.11 -8.31
N ASP A 18 -15.58 -6.67 -8.76
CA ASP A 18 -16.52 -7.55 -9.49
C ASP A 18 -15.93 -8.07 -10.81
N LEU A 19 -15.19 -7.20 -11.54
CA LEU A 19 -14.45 -7.59 -12.75
C LEU A 19 -13.33 -8.59 -12.46
N PHE A 20 -12.58 -8.37 -11.40
CA PHE A 20 -11.53 -9.31 -10.97
C PHE A 20 -12.09 -10.68 -10.60
N GLU A 21 -13.18 -10.73 -9.81
CA GLU A 21 -13.86 -11.98 -9.45
C GLU A 21 -14.44 -12.69 -10.69
N TYR A 22 -14.98 -11.92 -11.63
CA TYR A 22 -15.46 -12.45 -12.91
C TYR A 22 -14.32 -13.05 -13.73
N GLY A 23 -13.17 -12.35 -13.82
CA GLY A 23 -11.97 -12.84 -14.50
C GLY A 23 -11.50 -14.19 -13.94
N ARG A 24 -11.43 -14.31 -12.61
CA ARG A 24 -11.08 -15.56 -11.93
C ARG A 24 -12.07 -16.70 -12.23
N ALA A 25 -13.35 -16.40 -12.16
CA ALA A 25 -14.39 -17.39 -12.47
C ALA A 25 -14.32 -17.83 -13.94
N ARG A 26 -14.03 -16.91 -14.84
CA ARG A 26 -13.85 -17.19 -16.25
C ARG A 26 -12.61 -18.04 -16.52
N ALA A 27 -11.50 -17.76 -15.87
CA ALA A 27 -10.25 -18.52 -15.96
C ALA A 27 -10.45 -19.99 -15.57
N ALA A 28 -11.25 -20.25 -14.55
CA ALA A 28 -11.57 -21.62 -14.14
C ALA A 28 -12.33 -22.42 -15.22
N VAL A 29 -13.00 -21.75 -16.18
CA VAL A 29 -13.78 -22.40 -17.26
C VAL A 29 -12.97 -22.55 -18.54
N VAL A 30 -12.18 -21.53 -18.91
CA VAL A 30 -11.53 -21.47 -20.21
C VAL A 30 -10.01 -21.65 -20.15
N GLY A 31 -9.42 -21.74 -18.96
CA GLY A 31 -7.97 -21.74 -18.69
C GLY A 31 -7.43 -20.34 -18.43
N GLU A 32 -6.47 -20.24 -17.52
CA GLU A 32 -5.85 -18.95 -17.17
C GLU A 32 -5.16 -18.28 -18.36
N GLU A 33 -4.55 -19.06 -19.23
CA GLU A 33 -3.87 -18.62 -20.44
C GLU A 33 -4.79 -17.94 -21.47
N ASN A 34 -6.10 -18.12 -21.33
CA ASN A 34 -7.12 -17.56 -22.23
C ASN A 34 -7.87 -16.36 -21.61
N VAL A 35 -7.39 -15.86 -20.45
CA VAL A 35 -7.98 -14.70 -19.78
C VAL A 35 -6.93 -13.60 -19.61
N PHE A 36 -7.18 -12.44 -20.20
CA PHE A 36 -6.35 -11.25 -20.09
C PHE A 36 -7.02 -10.28 -19.12
N ASP A 37 -6.63 -10.38 -17.83
CA ASP A 37 -7.24 -9.58 -16.76
C ASP A 37 -6.51 -8.24 -16.60
N TYR A 38 -7.19 -7.16 -16.91
CA TYR A 38 -6.75 -5.78 -16.73
C TYR A 38 -7.53 -5.05 -15.62
N SER A 39 -8.24 -5.77 -14.77
CA SER A 39 -9.09 -5.18 -13.73
C SER A 39 -8.32 -4.63 -12.54
N LEU A 40 -7.20 -5.25 -12.16
CA LEU A 40 -6.37 -4.86 -11.03
C LEU A 40 -4.91 -4.67 -11.47
N GLY A 41 -4.27 -3.64 -10.92
CA GLY A 41 -2.83 -3.41 -11.06
C GLY A 41 -2.02 -4.38 -10.19
N ASN A 42 -2.12 -5.68 -10.46
CA ASN A 42 -1.39 -6.68 -9.73
C ASN A 42 0.04 -6.81 -10.28
N PRO A 43 1.09 -6.89 -9.45
CA PRO A 43 2.45 -7.11 -9.92
C PRO A 43 2.55 -8.42 -10.72
N SER A 44 3.09 -8.35 -11.93
CA SER A 44 3.34 -9.50 -12.79
C SER A 44 4.83 -9.89 -12.87
N ILE A 45 5.70 -9.11 -12.22
CA ILE A 45 7.13 -9.34 -12.15
C ILE A 45 7.46 -9.78 -10.72
N PRO A 46 8.20 -10.89 -10.52
CA PRO A 46 8.65 -11.31 -9.21
C PRO A 46 9.45 -10.22 -8.50
N SER A 47 9.33 -10.14 -7.17
CA SER A 47 10.21 -9.29 -6.36
C SER A 47 11.68 -9.70 -6.55
N PRO A 48 12.64 -8.77 -6.40
CA PRO A 48 14.06 -9.14 -6.36
C PRO A 48 14.30 -10.19 -5.28
N PRO A 49 15.16 -11.22 -5.53
CA PRO A 49 15.41 -12.30 -4.57
C PRO A 49 15.98 -11.81 -3.24
N GLU A 50 16.64 -10.65 -3.25
CA GLU A 50 17.17 -9.99 -2.05
C GLU A 50 16.07 -9.62 -1.03
N VAL A 51 14.84 -9.40 -1.47
CA VAL A 51 13.70 -9.12 -0.58
C VAL A 51 13.40 -10.33 0.29
N ASP A 52 13.26 -11.51 -0.33
CA ASP A 52 12.98 -12.75 0.38
C ASP A 52 14.15 -13.14 1.32
N GLU A 53 15.37 -12.94 0.86
CA GLU A 53 16.57 -13.21 1.65
C GLU A 53 16.62 -12.30 2.90
N THR A 54 16.39 -11.00 2.72
CA THR A 54 16.35 -10.03 3.82
C THR A 54 15.28 -10.38 4.85
N VAL A 55 14.07 -10.76 4.39
CA VAL A 55 13.00 -11.19 5.30
C VAL A 55 13.40 -12.43 6.10
N ARG A 56 14.02 -13.44 5.46
CA ARG A 56 14.52 -14.62 6.17
C ARG A 56 15.57 -14.28 7.21
N GLN A 57 16.53 -13.42 6.86
CA GLN A 57 17.57 -12.96 7.78
C GLN A 57 16.99 -12.24 8.99
N ILE A 58 16.03 -11.31 8.78
CA ILE A 58 15.36 -10.63 9.87
C ILE A 58 14.69 -11.63 10.82
N LEU A 59 13.98 -12.62 10.28
CA LEU A 59 13.32 -13.65 11.11
C LEU A 59 14.29 -14.56 11.85
N GLN A 60 15.48 -14.80 11.31
CA GLN A 60 16.51 -15.65 11.92
C GLN A 60 17.34 -14.91 12.97
N ASP A 61 17.75 -13.69 12.66
CA ASP A 61 18.77 -12.95 13.40
C ASP A 61 18.19 -11.97 14.42
N THR A 62 16.90 -11.60 14.26
CA THR A 62 16.25 -10.63 15.14
C THR A 62 15.39 -11.36 16.20
N PRO A 63 15.52 -11.00 17.50
CA PRO A 63 14.68 -11.59 18.52
C PRO A 63 13.19 -11.44 18.20
N THR A 64 12.43 -12.50 18.37
CA THR A 64 10.99 -12.59 18.04
C THR A 64 10.17 -11.44 18.63
N LEU A 65 10.48 -11.02 19.87
CA LEU A 65 9.78 -9.90 20.51
C LEU A 65 10.02 -8.55 19.83
N LEU A 66 11.16 -8.38 19.15
CA LEU A 66 11.43 -7.17 18.36
C LEU A 66 10.76 -7.24 16.99
N VAL A 67 10.77 -8.44 16.35
CA VAL A 67 10.12 -8.61 15.04
C VAL A 67 8.61 -8.42 15.12
N HIS A 68 7.98 -8.95 16.17
CA HIS A 68 6.52 -8.95 16.34
C HIS A 68 6.00 -7.94 17.36
N GLY A 69 6.89 -7.09 17.89
CA GLY A 69 6.54 -6.06 18.85
C GLY A 69 6.00 -4.79 18.19
N TYR A 70 5.50 -3.88 19.01
CA TYR A 70 5.16 -2.54 18.55
C TYR A 70 6.41 -1.75 18.17
N THR A 71 6.33 -1.07 17.05
CA THR A 71 7.34 -0.08 16.63
C THR A 71 6.91 1.34 17.05
N SER A 72 7.78 2.33 16.78
CA SER A 72 7.39 3.74 16.85
C SER A 72 6.18 4.02 15.94
N ALA A 73 5.28 4.90 16.37
CA ALA A 73 4.10 5.29 15.60
C ALA A 73 4.42 5.85 14.21
N VAL A 74 5.60 6.44 14.05
CA VAL A 74 6.09 6.99 12.77
C VAL A 74 6.90 5.98 11.95
N GLY A 75 7.07 4.76 12.45
CA GLY A 75 7.87 3.73 11.82
C GLY A 75 9.29 3.62 12.37
N ASP A 76 10.00 2.59 11.93
CA ASP A 76 11.38 2.31 12.35
C ASP A 76 12.36 3.43 11.92
N VAL A 77 13.21 3.85 12.84
CA VAL A 77 14.16 4.96 12.62
C VAL A 77 15.19 4.63 11.55
N ALA A 78 15.70 3.39 11.55
CA ALA A 78 16.72 2.98 10.58
C ALA A 78 16.12 2.89 9.17
N ALA A 79 14.91 2.36 9.04
CA ALA A 79 14.20 2.31 7.76
C ALA A 79 13.92 3.72 7.21
N ARG A 80 13.44 4.65 8.03
CA ARG A 80 13.21 6.05 7.61
C ARG A 80 14.48 6.76 7.16
N ARG A 81 15.59 6.54 7.87
CA ARG A 81 16.91 7.07 7.46
C ARG A 81 17.37 6.48 6.13
N ALA A 82 17.26 5.17 5.96
CA ALA A 82 17.65 4.52 4.72
C ALA A 82 16.85 5.04 3.51
N ILE A 83 15.55 5.34 3.69
CA ILE A 83 14.73 5.97 2.65
C ILE A 83 15.24 7.39 2.35
N ALA A 84 15.50 8.21 3.38
CA ALA A 84 16.03 9.55 3.20
C ALA A 84 17.36 9.55 2.46
N ASP A 85 18.30 8.71 2.89
CA ASP A 85 19.64 8.59 2.29
C ASP A 85 19.55 8.15 0.82
N ASP A 86 18.66 7.22 0.49
CA ASP A 86 18.47 6.76 -0.88
C ASP A 86 17.87 7.85 -1.79
N LEU A 87 16.89 8.59 -1.30
CA LEU A 87 16.28 9.70 -2.06
C LEU A 87 17.26 10.87 -2.23
N ASN A 88 18.05 11.19 -1.21
CA ASN A 88 19.09 12.21 -1.31
C ASN A 88 20.17 11.80 -2.32
N ARG A 89 20.59 10.54 -2.28
CA ARG A 89 21.58 10.01 -3.22
C ARG A 89 21.10 10.03 -4.67
N ARG A 90 19.84 9.71 -4.93
CA ARG A 90 19.27 9.61 -6.28
C ARG A 90 18.76 10.93 -6.84
N TYR A 91 18.20 11.77 -6.00
CA TYR A 91 17.41 12.92 -6.44
C TYR A 91 17.81 14.24 -5.79
N ASP A 92 18.84 14.24 -4.93
CA ASP A 92 19.23 15.43 -4.15
C ASP A 92 18.03 16.07 -3.41
N ALA A 93 17.21 15.23 -2.79
CA ALA A 93 15.92 15.62 -2.25
C ALA A 93 16.03 16.49 -0.96
N GLY A 94 17.18 16.45 -0.28
CA GLY A 94 17.42 17.23 0.94
C GLY A 94 16.58 16.82 2.14
N CYS A 95 16.04 15.59 2.15
CA CYS A 95 15.16 15.09 3.21
C CYS A 95 15.93 14.38 4.32
N GLN A 96 15.29 14.27 5.49
CA GLN A 96 15.80 13.60 6.68
C GLN A 96 14.85 12.47 7.09
N GLY A 97 15.30 11.56 7.95
CA GLY A 97 14.44 10.45 8.41
C GLY A 97 13.16 10.93 9.10
N GLU A 98 13.18 12.11 9.69
CA GLU A 98 12.05 12.77 10.36
C GLU A 98 10.94 13.20 9.39
N ASP A 99 11.25 13.35 8.11
CA ASP A 99 10.27 13.74 7.08
C ASP A 99 9.39 12.55 6.62
N PHE A 100 9.68 11.34 7.10
CA PHE A 100 8.96 10.12 6.70
C PHE A 100 8.08 9.57 7.81
N PHE A 101 6.88 9.17 7.41
CA PHE A 101 5.95 8.36 8.19
C PHE A 101 5.73 7.06 7.43
N LEU A 102 5.90 5.91 8.10
CA LEU A 102 5.72 4.59 7.50
C LEU A 102 4.39 4.00 7.91
N GLY A 103 3.59 3.61 6.94
CA GLY A 103 2.28 3.01 7.17
C GLY A 103 2.05 1.73 6.38
N CYS A 104 0.84 1.20 6.49
CA CYS A 104 0.47 -0.11 5.96
C CYS A 104 -0.08 -0.04 4.53
N GLY A 105 0.55 0.74 3.67
CA GLY A 105 0.19 0.83 2.26
C GLY A 105 -0.39 2.19 1.87
N ALA A 106 -0.50 2.44 0.55
CA ALA A 106 -0.84 3.75 0.02
C ALA A 106 -2.24 4.24 0.42
N ALA A 107 -3.25 3.37 0.46
CA ALA A 107 -4.62 3.79 0.73
C ALA A 107 -4.81 4.35 2.16
N PRO A 108 -4.31 3.71 3.24
CA PRO A 108 -4.33 4.30 4.58
C PRO A 108 -3.58 5.64 4.67
N GLU A 109 -2.43 5.76 4.02
CA GLU A 109 -1.64 6.98 4.02
C GLU A 109 -2.34 8.12 3.27
N LEU A 110 -2.96 7.84 2.13
CA LEU A 110 -3.80 8.82 1.43
C LEU A 110 -4.97 9.29 2.28
N VAL A 111 -5.64 8.38 3.01
CA VAL A 111 -6.72 8.75 3.94
C VAL A 111 -6.19 9.65 5.04
N ALA A 112 -5.03 9.35 5.62
CA ALA A 112 -4.41 10.16 6.66
C ALA A 112 -4.07 11.57 6.15
N VAL A 113 -3.42 11.66 4.98
CA VAL A 113 -3.04 12.93 4.34
C VAL A 113 -4.28 13.77 4.00
N PHE A 114 -5.27 13.17 3.35
CA PHE A 114 -6.49 13.89 2.97
C PHE A 114 -7.29 14.35 4.21
N THR A 115 -7.34 13.52 5.25
CA THR A 115 -7.99 13.92 6.51
C THR A 115 -7.27 15.09 7.17
N ALA A 116 -5.94 15.09 7.15
CA ALA A 116 -5.14 16.17 7.71
C ALA A 116 -5.25 17.48 6.92
N LEU A 117 -5.37 17.40 5.60
CA LEU A 117 -5.45 18.57 4.71
C LEU A 117 -6.87 19.03 4.39
N ALA A 118 -7.88 18.23 4.67
CA ALA A 118 -9.28 18.58 4.42
C ALA A 118 -9.73 19.71 5.37
N VAL A 119 -9.98 20.86 4.78
CA VAL A 119 -10.54 22.03 5.48
C VAL A 119 -11.87 22.42 4.85
N PRO A 120 -12.79 23.05 5.58
CA PRO A 120 -14.04 23.55 5.01
C PRO A 120 -13.79 24.47 3.80
N GLY A 121 -14.38 24.12 2.65
CA GLY A 121 -14.19 24.87 1.40
C GLY A 121 -12.94 24.50 0.61
N GLY A 122 -12.12 23.56 1.10
CA GLY A 122 -11.01 22.97 0.34
C GLY A 122 -11.52 22.01 -0.74
N GLU A 123 -10.78 21.91 -1.82
CA GLU A 123 -11.07 21.01 -2.94
C GLU A 123 -9.95 20.01 -3.15
N LEU A 124 -10.30 18.81 -3.59
CA LEU A 124 -9.39 17.75 -3.95
C LEU A 124 -9.64 17.37 -5.41
N LEU A 125 -8.62 17.55 -6.25
CA LEU A 125 -8.70 17.23 -7.67
C LEU A 125 -8.09 15.86 -7.92
N ALA A 126 -8.89 14.93 -8.44
CA ALA A 126 -8.43 13.65 -8.93
C ALA A 126 -8.55 13.60 -10.46
N VAL A 127 -7.47 13.18 -11.13
CA VAL A 127 -7.43 13.07 -12.59
C VAL A 127 -7.88 11.66 -12.98
N ALA A 128 -8.99 11.59 -13.71
CA ALA A 128 -9.49 10.32 -14.23
C ALA A 128 -8.71 9.89 -15.51
N PRO A 129 -8.60 8.57 -15.75
CA PRO A 129 -9.01 7.43 -14.93
C PRO A 129 -8.05 7.17 -13.75
N TYR A 130 -8.58 6.75 -12.61
CA TYR A 130 -7.82 6.49 -11.37
C TYR A 130 -8.23 5.19 -10.71
#